data_e2e4edd6d1b2366246433faf495bf25e
#
_entry.id   e2e4edd6d1b2366246433faf495bf25e
#
_cell.length_a   1.000
_cell.length_b   1.000
_cell.length_c   1.000
_cell.angle_alpha   90.00
_cell.angle_beta   90.00
_cell.angle_gamma   90.00
#
_symmetry.space_group_name_H-M   'P 1'
#
loop_
_entity.id
_entity.type
_entity.pdbx_description
1 polymer ?
#
loop_
_entity_poly.entity_id
_entity_poly.type
_entity_poly.pdbx_seq_one_letter_code
_entity_poly.pdbx_strand_id
1 'polypeptide(L)'
;MERAAVRPVSPALLRAIPEVPILAAPAIPNRGAPTHFAAPFDTVGNVVEVGQRRVIVLDDGAAILSPVLGELLAAHSPVLQASEGQLAAVPVANAPAVPGLPEKSLTFADADGWLCAGRIAGRLQALVQWSQHAPEGRHVDYPHADGAGVAVDGFVDGRSRERSSIAVSVNGAVHVISPEGMRFAVHDRTTLAALGFNASSNADSGGTRPVDWEVLAALRGGPELSKQAALGPLSGAREQPGT
;
A
#
# COMPACT_ATOMS: atom_id res chain seq x y z
N MET A 1 24.21 11.32 1.92
CA MET A 1 22.99 10.52 2.17
C MET A 1 22.14 11.29 3.15
N GLU A 2 21.08 11.86 2.66
CA GLU A 2 20.06 12.49 3.49
C GLU A 2 19.37 11.39 4.28
N ARG A 3 19.39 11.46 5.61
CA ARG A 3 18.70 10.47 6.43
C ARG A 3 17.21 10.78 6.39
N ALA A 4 16.43 9.88 5.80
CA ALA A 4 14.99 9.98 5.90
C ALA A 4 14.55 10.02 7.37
N ALA A 5 13.65 10.93 7.70
CA ALA A 5 13.01 10.92 9.00
C ALA A 5 12.13 9.67 9.13
N VAL A 6 12.37 8.88 10.18
CA VAL A 6 11.55 7.69 10.46
C VAL A 6 10.28 8.14 11.18
N ARG A 7 9.14 7.81 10.61
CA ARG A 7 7.83 8.10 11.20
C ARG A 7 7.23 6.81 11.81
N PRO A 8 6.77 6.84 13.06
CA PRO A 8 6.02 5.72 13.59
C PRO A 8 4.67 5.63 12.86
N VAL A 9 4.29 4.42 12.50
CA VAL A 9 2.98 4.11 11.89
C VAL A 9 2.28 3.04 12.71
N SER A 10 0.94 3.06 12.70
CA SER A 10 0.19 2.03 13.41
C SER A 10 0.27 0.69 12.67
N PRO A 11 0.23 -0.45 13.36
CA PRO A 11 0.10 -1.75 12.73
C PRO A 11 -1.14 -1.88 11.85
N ALA A 12 -2.24 -1.19 12.17
CA ALA A 12 -3.43 -1.17 11.33
C ALA A 12 -3.16 -0.51 9.97
N LEU A 13 -2.47 0.63 9.95
CA LEU A 13 -2.07 1.28 8.71
C LEU A 13 -1.10 0.40 7.92
N LEU A 14 -0.12 -0.21 8.58
CA LEU A 14 0.86 -1.07 7.93
C LEU A 14 0.20 -2.28 7.25
N ARG A 15 -0.81 -2.90 7.90
CA ARG A 15 -1.58 -4.01 7.32
C ARG A 15 -2.46 -3.57 6.14
N ALA A 16 -2.89 -2.31 6.09
CA ALA A 16 -3.68 -1.78 4.99
C ALA A 16 -2.83 -1.44 3.75
N ILE A 17 -1.50 -1.40 3.88
CA ILE A 17 -0.58 -1.18 2.76
C ILE A 17 -0.32 -2.54 2.09
N PRO A 18 -0.47 -2.63 0.75
CA PRO A 18 -0.20 -3.87 0.04
C PRO A 18 1.26 -4.32 0.21
N GLU A 19 1.44 -5.58 0.55
CA GLU A 19 2.76 -6.19 0.51
C GLU A 19 3.21 -6.39 -0.93
N VAL A 20 4.45 -6.01 -1.20
CA VAL A 20 5.13 -6.24 -2.48
C VAL A 20 6.42 -7.02 -2.23
N PRO A 21 7.00 -7.67 -3.26
CA PRO A 21 8.30 -8.32 -3.12
C PRO A 21 9.34 -7.37 -2.53
N ILE A 22 10.26 -7.92 -1.76
CA ILE A 22 11.34 -7.16 -1.14
C ILE A 22 12.14 -6.40 -2.21
N LEU A 23 12.44 -5.14 -1.94
CA LEU A 23 13.30 -4.33 -2.79
C LEU A 23 14.75 -4.78 -2.61
N ALA A 24 15.19 -5.72 -3.42
CA ALA A 24 16.54 -6.29 -3.38
C ALA A 24 17.16 -6.32 -4.77
N ALA A 25 18.50 -6.27 -4.80
CA ALA A 25 19.24 -6.48 -6.04
C ALA A 25 18.97 -7.90 -6.56
N PRO A 26 18.68 -8.07 -7.86
CA PRO A 26 18.50 -9.39 -8.45
C PRO A 26 19.81 -10.18 -8.44
N ALA A 27 19.69 -11.50 -8.38
CA ALA A 27 20.83 -12.37 -8.60
C ALA A 27 21.28 -12.25 -10.07
N ILE A 28 22.56 -12.01 -10.26
CA ILE A 28 23.18 -11.97 -11.60
C ILE A 28 23.82 -13.34 -11.85
N PRO A 29 23.35 -14.10 -12.85
CA PRO A 29 23.97 -15.37 -13.21
C PRO A 29 25.46 -15.18 -13.53
N ASN A 30 26.28 -16.14 -13.18
CA ASN A 30 27.73 -16.16 -13.42
C ASN A 30 28.49 -14.93 -12.91
N ARG A 31 27.98 -14.22 -11.92
CA ARG A 31 28.63 -13.04 -11.35
C ARG A 31 30.07 -13.35 -10.92
N GLY A 32 31.01 -12.50 -11.37
CA GLY A 32 32.42 -12.66 -11.13
C GLY A 32 33.15 -13.47 -12.20
N ALA A 33 32.44 -14.09 -13.15
CA ALA A 33 33.07 -14.77 -14.28
C ALA A 33 33.69 -13.75 -15.25
N PRO A 34 34.83 -14.11 -15.90
CA PRO A 34 35.42 -13.26 -16.91
C PRO A 34 34.56 -13.25 -18.18
N THR A 35 34.48 -12.10 -18.83
CA THR A 35 33.93 -11.94 -20.16
C THR A 35 35.07 -11.88 -21.21
N HIS A 36 34.72 -11.78 -22.45
CA HIS A 36 35.69 -11.51 -23.57
C HIS A 36 35.81 -10.04 -23.91
N PHE A 37 35.14 -9.15 -23.15
CA PHE A 37 35.19 -7.72 -23.38
C PHE A 37 36.39 -7.08 -22.70
N ALA A 38 36.80 -5.91 -23.19
CA ALA A 38 37.87 -5.14 -22.57
C ALA A 38 37.39 -4.49 -21.25
N ALA A 39 38.32 -4.27 -20.31
CA ALA A 39 38.02 -3.57 -19.09
C ALA A 39 37.37 -2.17 -19.35
N PRO A 40 36.38 -1.74 -18.56
CA PRO A 40 35.88 -2.34 -17.32
C PRO A 40 34.72 -3.35 -17.51
N PHE A 41 34.50 -3.82 -18.74
CA PHE A 41 33.45 -4.79 -19.09
C PHE A 41 33.93 -6.25 -19.06
N ASP A 42 35.06 -6.51 -18.47
CA ASP A 42 35.77 -7.81 -18.45
C ASP A 42 35.24 -8.80 -17.42
N THR A 43 34.29 -8.41 -16.57
CA THR A 43 33.77 -9.25 -15.48
C THR A 43 32.25 -9.12 -15.36
N VAL A 44 31.57 -10.26 -15.36
CA VAL A 44 30.10 -10.34 -15.18
C VAL A 44 29.68 -9.78 -13.84
N GLY A 45 28.66 -8.95 -13.82
CA GLY A 45 28.14 -8.32 -12.63
C GLY A 45 28.82 -7.01 -12.25
N ASN A 46 29.84 -6.57 -12.99
CA ASN A 46 30.38 -5.22 -12.84
C ASN A 46 29.30 -4.18 -13.17
N VAL A 47 29.20 -3.18 -12.31
CA VAL A 47 28.36 -1.99 -12.56
C VAL A 47 29.28 -0.90 -13.10
N VAL A 48 28.97 -0.42 -14.29
CA VAL A 48 29.79 0.59 -14.98
C VAL A 48 28.94 1.84 -15.21
N GLU A 49 29.49 2.98 -14.84
CA GLU A 49 28.90 4.28 -15.11
C GLU A 49 29.46 4.85 -16.40
N VAL A 50 28.56 5.20 -17.32
CA VAL A 50 28.87 5.78 -18.62
C VAL A 50 28.06 7.06 -18.78
N GLY A 51 28.71 8.19 -18.62
CA GLY A 51 28.01 9.49 -18.56
C GLY A 51 27.06 9.57 -17.37
N GLN A 52 25.76 9.66 -17.64
CA GLN A 52 24.70 9.69 -16.60
C GLN A 52 23.95 8.36 -16.46
N ARG A 53 24.41 7.32 -17.16
CA ARG A 53 23.75 6.01 -17.18
C ARG A 53 24.60 4.99 -16.45
N ARG A 54 23.93 4.04 -15.78
CA ARG A 54 24.58 2.85 -15.25
C ARG A 54 24.23 1.65 -16.13
N VAL A 55 25.20 0.83 -16.38
CA VAL A 55 25.06 -0.43 -17.09
C VAL A 55 25.59 -1.57 -16.23
N ILE A 56 25.06 -2.76 -16.43
CA ILE A 56 25.58 -3.98 -15.83
C ILE A 56 26.19 -4.84 -16.92
N VAL A 57 27.33 -5.45 -16.61
CA VAL A 57 28.00 -6.42 -17.48
C VAL A 57 27.35 -7.78 -17.29
N LEU A 58 26.95 -8.42 -18.37
CA LEU A 58 26.39 -9.76 -18.44
C LEU A 58 27.29 -10.63 -19.34
N ASP A 59 27.02 -11.94 -19.38
CA ASP A 59 27.81 -12.87 -20.21
C ASP A 59 27.82 -12.51 -21.69
N ASP A 60 26.70 -11.98 -22.18
CA ASP A 60 26.43 -11.71 -23.59
C ASP A 60 26.54 -10.22 -23.96
N GLY A 61 26.83 -9.35 -23.00
CA GLY A 61 26.93 -7.92 -23.28
C GLY A 61 26.74 -7.02 -22.06
N ALA A 62 26.36 -5.77 -22.33
CA ALA A 62 26.06 -4.79 -21.30
C ALA A 62 24.59 -4.34 -21.39
N ALA A 63 23.91 -4.30 -20.27
CA ALA A 63 22.52 -3.86 -20.17
C ALA A 63 22.39 -2.52 -19.45
N ILE A 64 21.62 -1.58 -20.01
CA ILE A 64 21.31 -0.30 -19.37
C ILE A 64 20.34 -0.56 -18.21
N LEU A 65 20.67 -0.01 -17.05
CA LEU A 65 19.90 -0.15 -15.83
C LEU A 65 18.92 1.03 -15.66
N SER A 66 17.75 0.74 -15.10
CA SER A 66 16.92 1.81 -14.53
C SER A 66 17.63 2.48 -13.37
N PRO A 67 17.34 3.74 -13.02
CA PRO A 67 18.02 4.44 -11.92
C PRO A 67 17.97 3.65 -10.60
N VAL A 68 16.82 3.08 -10.26
CA VAL A 68 16.65 2.33 -9.00
C VAL A 68 17.45 1.04 -9.01
N LEU A 69 17.41 0.28 -10.10
CA LEU A 69 18.18 -0.96 -10.24
C LEU A 69 19.69 -0.69 -10.20
N GLY A 70 20.11 0.40 -10.85
CA GLY A 70 21.50 0.85 -10.84
C GLY A 70 21.99 1.21 -9.41
N GLU A 71 21.17 1.83 -8.60
CA GLU A 71 21.50 2.14 -7.20
C GLU A 71 21.54 0.88 -6.34
N LEU A 72 20.58 -0.03 -6.50
CA LEU A 72 20.56 -1.30 -5.75
C LEU A 72 21.79 -2.16 -6.04
N LEU A 73 22.20 -2.28 -7.30
CA LEU A 73 23.38 -3.04 -7.68
C LEU A 73 24.67 -2.37 -7.25
N ALA A 74 24.75 -1.03 -7.35
CA ALA A 74 25.90 -0.23 -6.91
C ALA A 74 26.12 -0.28 -5.38
N ALA A 75 25.06 -0.49 -4.60
CA ALA A 75 25.19 -0.64 -3.15
C ALA A 75 26.01 -1.87 -2.72
N HIS A 76 26.13 -2.86 -3.61
CA HIS A 76 26.80 -4.15 -3.34
C HIS A 76 28.03 -4.38 -4.20
N SER A 77 28.46 -3.40 -5.00
CA SER A 77 29.59 -3.52 -5.92
C SER A 77 30.22 -2.15 -6.18
N PRO A 78 31.55 -2.09 -6.37
CA PRO A 78 32.17 -0.86 -6.82
C PRO A 78 31.61 -0.47 -8.21
N VAL A 79 31.39 0.83 -8.38
CA VAL A 79 30.98 1.39 -9.68
C VAL A 79 32.23 1.78 -10.45
N LEU A 80 32.43 1.16 -11.60
CA LEU A 80 33.54 1.44 -12.50
C LEU A 80 33.11 2.54 -13.48
N GLN A 81 34.10 3.20 -14.10
CA GLN A 81 33.85 4.29 -15.07
C GLN A 81 34.27 3.86 -16.46
N ALA A 82 33.46 4.21 -17.47
CA ALA A 82 33.78 4.02 -18.85
C ALA A 82 33.30 5.18 -19.73
N SER A 83 33.88 5.28 -20.94
CA SER A 83 33.43 6.19 -21.96
C SER A 83 32.33 5.59 -22.83
N GLU A 84 31.55 6.43 -23.52
CA GLU A 84 30.56 5.99 -24.51
C GLU A 84 31.20 5.13 -25.62
N GLY A 85 32.44 5.46 -26.01
CA GLY A 85 33.19 4.67 -27.05
C GLY A 85 33.52 3.26 -26.57
N GLN A 86 33.82 3.07 -25.29
CA GLN A 86 34.07 1.74 -24.73
C GLN A 86 32.76 0.94 -24.63
N LEU A 87 31.65 1.57 -24.23
CA LEU A 87 30.36 0.91 -24.20
C LEU A 87 29.89 0.50 -25.61
N ALA A 88 30.13 1.33 -26.61
CA ALA A 88 29.75 1.05 -28.00
C ALA A 88 30.45 -0.19 -28.60
N ALA A 89 31.57 -0.61 -28.02
CA ALA A 89 32.28 -1.83 -28.42
C ALA A 89 31.70 -3.11 -27.75
N VAL A 90 30.73 -2.99 -26.84
CA VAL A 90 30.12 -4.10 -26.11
C VAL A 90 28.69 -4.32 -26.62
N PRO A 91 28.27 -5.56 -26.92
CA PRO A 91 26.91 -5.85 -27.33
C PRO A 91 25.88 -5.39 -26.32
N VAL A 92 24.70 -4.99 -26.79
CA VAL A 92 23.57 -4.62 -25.92
C VAL A 92 22.88 -5.88 -25.46
N ALA A 93 22.79 -6.06 -24.15
CA ALA A 93 22.06 -7.13 -23.50
C ALA A 93 20.75 -6.62 -22.85
N ASN A 94 19.89 -7.54 -22.43
CA ASN A 94 18.66 -7.20 -21.72
C ASN A 94 18.93 -7.08 -20.24
N ALA A 95 18.45 -5.99 -19.62
CA ALA A 95 18.54 -5.82 -18.19
C ALA A 95 17.73 -6.90 -17.44
N PRO A 96 18.22 -7.35 -16.26
CA PRO A 96 17.46 -8.27 -15.44
C PRO A 96 16.09 -7.70 -15.08
N ALA A 97 15.03 -8.47 -15.31
CA ALA A 97 13.68 -8.07 -14.93
C ALA A 97 13.47 -8.27 -13.43
N VAL A 98 13.07 -7.22 -12.73
CA VAL A 98 12.70 -7.27 -11.32
C VAL A 98 11.24 -6.84 -11.18
N PRO A 99 10.32 -7.78 -10.98
CA PRO A 99 8.90 -7.45 -10.86
C PRO A 99 8.65 -6.49 -9.69
N GLY A 100 7.86 -5.44 -9.94
CA GLY A 100 7.51 -4.46 -8.92
C GLY A 100 8.58 -3.43 -8.59
N LEU A 101 9.73 -3.45 -9.25
CA LEU A 101 10.76 -2.43 -9.06
C LEU A 101 10.28 -1.09 -9.64
N PRO A 102 10.36 0.02 -8.89
CA PRO A 102 10.08 1.34 -9.42
C PRO A 102 11.04 1.71 -10.57
N GLU A 103 10.53 2.28 -11.63
CA GLU A 103 11.36 2.72 -12.76
C GLU A 103 12.15 4.00 -12.46
N LYS A 104 11.61 4.84 -11.57
CA LYS A 104 12.19 6.12 -11.20
C LYS A 104 12.77 6.07 -9.79
N SER A 105 13.83 6.85 -9.57
CA SER A 105 14.40 7.03 -8.22
C SER A 105 13.34 7.46 -7.23
N LEU A 106 13.37 6.83 -6.05
CA LEU A 106 12.47 7.15 -4.96
C LEU A 106 12.90 8.47 -4.31
N THR A 107 11.93 9.31 -4.05
CA THR A 107 12.11 10.52 -3.24
C THR A 107 11.47 10.30 -1.88
N PHE A 108 12.11 10.80 -0.83
CA PHE A 108 11.51 10.76 0.50
C PHE A 108 10.45 11.86 0.60
N ALA A 109 9.28 11.51 1.12
CA ALA A 109 8.27 12.48 1.49
C ALA A 109 8.61 13.10 2.85
N ASP A 110 8.18 14.36 3.06
CA ASP A 110 8.33 14.99 4.35
C ASP A 110 7.59 14.24 5.45
N ALA A 111 8.15 14.23 6.66
CA ALA A 111 7.57 13.50 7.79
C ALA A 111 6.26 14.11 8.32
N ASP A 112 5.96 15.35 7.98
CA ASP A 112 4.87 16.14 8.58
C ASP A 112 3.50 15.98 7.91
N GLY A 113 3.40 15.15 6.88
CA GLY A 113 2.13 14.92 6.18
C GLY A 113 1.28 13.78 6.75
N TRP A 114 0.16 13.52 6.11
CA TRP A 114 -0.73 12.41 6.38
C TRP A 114 -0.38 11.24 5.46
N LEU A 115 -0.12 10.08 6.04
CA LEU A 115 0.00 8.82 5.30
C LEU A 115 -1.30 8.05 5.43
N CYS A 116 -2.00 7.87 4.33
CA CYS A 116 -3.30 7.22 4.29
C CYS A 116 -3.22 5.96 3.44
N ALA A 117 -3.86 4.91 3.90
CA ALA A 117 -4.14 3.74 3.08
C ALA A 117 -5.65 3.61 2.89
N GLY A 118 -6.08 3.31 1.69
CA GLY A 118 -7.48 3.22 1.36
C GLY A 118 -7.70 2.60 -0.01
N ARG A 119 -8.95 2.58 -0.42
CA ARG A 119 -9.35 2.10 -1.75
C ARG A 119 -10.00 3.22 -2.53
N ILE A 120 -9.61 3.41 -3.78
CA ILE A 120 -10.33 4.30 -4.68
C ILE A 120 -11.62 3.61 -5.11
N ALA A 121 -12.74 4.33 -5.05
CA ALA A 121 -14.04 3.84 -5.52
C ALA A 121 -13.92 3.25 -6.94
N GLY A 122 -14.40 2.03 -7.13
CA GLY A 122 -14.38 1.32 -8.41
C GLY A 122 -13.04 0.69 -8.81
N ARG A 123 -11.99 0.79 -8.00
CA ARG A 123 -10.71 0.10 -8.25
C ARG A 123 -10.46 -0.96 -7.19
N LEU A 124 -9.94 -2.13 -7.64
CA LEU A 124 -9.55 -3.23 -6.74
C LEU A 124 -8.19 -3.02 -6.07
N GLN A 125 -7.47 -1.97 -6.45
CA GLN A 125 -6.13 -1.70 -5.92
C GLN A 125 -6.21 -0.81 -4.69
N ALA A 126 -5.49 -1.18 -3.64
CA ALA A 126 -5.26 -0.33 -2.50
C ALA A 126 -4.49 0.93 -2.92
N LEU A 127 -4.90 2.07 -2.39
CA LEU A 127 -4.22 3.35 -2.58
C LEU A 127 -3.45 3.66 -1.30
N VAL A 128 -2.16 3.90 -1.45
CA VAL A 128 -1.34 4.56 -0.42
C VAL A 128 -1.10 5.98 -0.89
N GLN A 129 -1.54 6.93 -0.12
CA GLN A 129 -1.43 8.34 -0.45
C GLN A 129 -0.78 9.11 0.71
N TRP A 130 0.21 9.93 0.36
CA TRP A 130 0.72 10.97 1.24
C TRP A 130 0.07 12.31 0.88
N SER A 131 -0.30 13.08 1.88
CA SER A 131 -0.91 14.42 1.72
C SER A 131 -0.49 15.33 2.85
N GLN A 132 -0.31 16.62 2.56
CA GLN A 132 -0.09 17.65 3.59
C GLN A 132 -1.36 17.97 4.37
N HIS A 133 -2.52 17.65 3.83
CA HIS A 133 -3.82 17.92 4.45
C HIS A 133 -4.47 16.62 4.90
N ALA A 134 -5.22 16.67 5.98
CA ALA A 134 -6.05 15.56 6.41
C ALA A 134 -7.02 15.16 5.29
N PRO A 135 -7.34 13.86 5.14
CA PRO A 135 -8.38 13.42 4.23
C PRO A 135 -9.72 14.11 4.51
N GLU A 136 -10.48 14.36 3.45
CA GLU A 136 -11.86 14.82 3.61
C GLU A 136 -12.69 13.72 4.27
N GLY A 137 -13.53 14.09 5.22
CA GLY A 137 -14.42 13.18 5.90
C GLY A 137 -14.54 13.48 7.39
N ARG A 138 -15.35 12.66 8.07
CA ARG A 138 -15.47 12.74 9.51
C ARG A 138 -14.32 11.97 10.17
N HIS A 139 -13.64 12.63 11.08
CA HIS A 139 -12.63 12.00 11.93
C HIS A 139 -13.27 10.95 12.83
N VAL A 140 -12.67 9.80 12.92
CA VAL A 140 -13.09 8.67 13.74
C VAL A 140 -11.91 8.18 14.56
N ASP A 141 -12.05 8.18 15.88
CA ASP A 141 -11.04 7.60 16.76
C ASP A 141 -11.10 6.07 16.70
N TYR A 142 -10.02 5.45 16.25
CA TYR A 142 -9.89 4.01 16.38
C TYR A 142 -9.45 3.66 17.81
N PRO A 143 -10.08 2.68 18.43
CA PRO A 143 -9.53 2.13 19.67
C PRO A 143 -8.17 1.53 19.32
N HIS A 144 -7.20 1.69 20.23
CA HIS A 144 -5.88 1.05 20.10
C HIS A 144 -6.07 -0.45 19.89
N ALA A 145 -5.96 -0.90 18.63
CA ALA A 145 -6.24 -2.29 18.29
C ALA A 145 -5.18 -3.26 18.84
N ASP A 146 -4.04 -2.73 19.34
CA ASP A 146 -2.86 -3.54 19.64
C ASP A 146 -1.94 -2.99 20.74
N GLY A 147 -2.39 -2.07 21.55
CA GLY A 147 -1.64 -1.61 22.74
C GLY A 147 -0.34 -0.84 22.45
N ALA A 148 -0.08 -0.47 21.20
CA ALA A 148 1.18 0.15 20.78
C ALA A 148 1.27 1.66 21.05
N GLY A 149 0.28 2.28 21.67
CA GLY A 149 0.31 3.69 22.08
C GLY A 149 0.30 4.72 20.95
N VAL A 150 0.16 4.29 19.70
CA VAL A 150 0.03 5.17 18.54
C VAL A 150 -1.45 5.42 18.28
N ALA A 151 -1.87 6.68 18.32
CA ALA A 151 -3.23 7.06 17.94
C ALA A 151 -3.43 6.69 16.45
N VAL A 152 -4.50 5.97 16.17
CA VAL A 152 -4.91 5.64 14.81
C VAL A 152 -6.10 6.52 14.48
N ASP A 153 -5.85 7.52 13.65
CA ASP A 153 -6.90 8.37 13.15
C ASP A 153 -7.49 7.76 11.87
N GLY A 154 -8.79 7.78 11.75
CA GLY A 154 -9.48 7.37 10.55
C GLY A 154 -10.47 8.42 10.09
N PHE A 155 -10.76 8.39 8.81
CA PHE A 155 -11.76 9.28 8.22
C PHE A 155 -12.77 8.44 7.46
N VAL A 156 -14.04 8.68 7.74
CA VAL A 156 -15.13 8.11 6.96
C VAL A 156 -15.53 9.13 5.90
N ASP A 157 -15.49 8.73 4.62
CA ASP A 157 -15.83 9.60 3.49
C ASP A 157 -17.24 10.19 3.68
N GLY A 158 -17.27 11.49 3.96
CA GLY A 158 -18.49 12.25 4.28
C GLY A 158 -19.26 12.75 3.07
N ARG A 159 -19.05 12.20 1.86
CA ARG A 159 -19.82 12.59 0.68
C ARG A 159 -21.31 12.25 0.75
N SER A 160 -21.71 11.43 1.70
CA SER A 160 -23.11 11.26 2.03
C SER A 160 -23.47 12.21 3.16
N ARG A 161 -24.47 13.04 2.92
CA ARG A 161 -25.12 14.01 3.83
C ARG A 161 -24.80 13.80 5.31
N GLU A 162 -24.50 14.87 6.02
CA GLU A 162 -24.26 14.90 7.46
C GLU A 162 -25.06 13.83 8.21
N ARG A 163 -24.38 12.89 8.88
CA ARG A 163 -24.91 11.79 9.69
C ARG A 163 -25.46 10.56 8.98
N SER A 164 -25.09 10.25 7.74
CA SER A 164 -25.53 9.00 7.13
C SER A 164 -24.52 7.86 7.34
N SER A 165 -25.05 6.68 7.61
CA SER A 165 -24.29 5.43 7.56
C SER A 165 -23.96 5.07 6.12
N ILE A 166 -22.88 4.31 5.91
CA ILE A 166 -22.49 3.80 4.60
C ILE A 166 -22.51 2.28 4.61
N ALA A 167 -22.94 1.68 3.50
CA ALA A 167 -22.86 0.24 3.31
C ALA A 167 -21.61 -0.12 2.51
N VAL A 168 -20.87 -1.10 2.99
CA VAL A 168 -19.63 -1.60 2.38
C VAL A 168 -19.69 -3.10 2.20
N SER A 169 -18.94 -3.64 1.25
CA SER A 169 -18.85 -5.08 1.01
C SER A 169 -17.41 -5.57 1.08
N VAL A 170 -17.20 -6.71 1.73
CA VAL A 170 -15.93 -7.42 1.82
C VAL A 170 -16.17 -8.87 1.45
N ASN A 171 -15.57 -9.35 0.37
CA ASN A 171 -15.71 -10.75 -0.08
C ASN A 171 -17.16 -11.26 -0.13
N GLY A 172 -18.10 -10.38 -0.51
CA GLY A 172 -19.53 -10.71 -0.58
C GLY A 172 -20.31 -10.53 0.73
N ALA A 173 -19.65 -10.39 1.88
CA ALA A 173 -20.28 -10.00 3.13
C ALA A 173 -20.54 -8.48 3.15
N VAL A 174 -21.68 -8.07 3.70
CA VAL A 174 -22.06 -6.67 3.77
C VAL A 174 -21.95 -6.17 5.21
N HIS A 175 -21.40 -4.98 5.36
CA HIS A 175 -21.32 -4.26 6.62
C HIS A 175 -21.89 -2.86 6.47
N VAL A 176 -22.44 -2.34 7.53
CA VAL A 176 -22.83 -0.92 7.64
C VAL A 176 -21.86 -0.25 8.61
N ILE A 177 -21.33 0.89 8.20
CA ILE A 177 -20.49 1.73 9.04
C ILE A 177 -21.34 2.92 9.49
N SER A 178 -21.46 3.10 10.82
CA SER A 178 -22.17 4.25 11.38
C SER A 178 -21.37 5.54 11.25
N PRO A 179 -22.01 6.71 11.40
CA PRO A 179 -21.30 7.99 11.44
C PRO A 179 -20.23 8.08 12.54
N GLU A 180 -20.35 7.29 13.58
CA GLU A 180 -19.41 7.21 14.72
C GLU A 180 -18.24 6.26 14.44
N GLY A 181 -18.18 5.64 13.25
CA GLY A 181 -17.12 4.72 12.86
C GLY A 181 -17.25 3.31 13.42
N MET A 182 -18.44 2.91 13.87
CA MET A 182 -18.69 1.51 14.21
C MET A 182 -19.10 0.71 12.99
N ARG A 183 -18.55 -0.50 12.84
CA ARG A 183 -18.94 -1.44 11.80
C ARG A 183 -19.94 -2.46 12.33
N PHE A 184 -20.97 -2.74 11.55
CA PHE A 184 -22.00 -3.73 11.87
C PHE A 184 -22.08 -4.73 10.72
N ALA A 185 -21.95 -6.01 11.00
CA ALA A 185 -22.24 -7.03 10.01
C ALA A 185 -23.75 -7.06 9.72
N VAL A 186 -24.12 -7.22 8.45
CA VAL A 186 -25.53 -7.31 8.03
C VAL A 186 -25.81 -8.75 7.66
N HIS A 187 -26.79 -9.37 8.33
CA HIS A 187 -27.09 -10.79 8.18
C HIS A 187 -27.51 -11.17 6.76
N ASP A 188 -28.39 -10.39 6.17
CA ASP A 188 -28.95 -10.70 4.85
C ASP A 188 -29.36 -9.43 4.08
N ARG A 189 -29.70 -9.63 2.79
CA ARG A 189 -30.13 -8.56 1.89
C ARG A 189 -31.46 -7.93 2.31
N THR A 190 -32.31 -8.66 2.97
CA THR A 190 -33.61 -8.16 3.46
C THR A 190 -33.39 -7.16 4.58
N THR A 191 -32.48 -7.49 5.50
CA THR A 191 -32.04 -6.57 6.56
C THR A 191 -31.39 -5.34 5.97
N LEU A 192 -30.53 -5.49 4.95
CA LEU A 192 -29.87 -4.36 4.28
C LEU A 192 -30.91 -3.41 3.65
N ALA A 193 -31.91 -3.98 2.96
CA ALA A 193 -32.99 -3.18 2.37
C ALA A 193 -33.86 -2.47 3.42
N ALA A 194 -34.13 -3.13 4.53
CA ALA A 194 -34.86 -2.53 5.66
C ALA A 194 -34.12 -1.35 6.30
N LEU A 195 -32.78 -1.35 6.21
CA LEU A 195 -31.94 -0.23 6.64
C LEU A 195 -31.87 0.90 5.60
N GLY A 196 -32.53 0.77 4.47
CA GLY A 196 -32.57 1.77 3.41
C GLY A 196 -31.41 1.71 2.41
N PHE A 197 -30.64 0.63 2.40
CA PHE A 197 -29.55 0.42 1.47
C PHE A 197 -29.96 -0.53 0.33
N ASN A 198 -29.40 -0.28 -0.86
CA ASN A 198 -29.57 -1.16 -2.00
C ASN A 198 -28.42 -2.19 -2.05
N ALA A 199 -28.76 -3.44 -2.39
CA ALA A 199 -27.74 -4.49 -2.57
C ALA A 199 -26.94 -4.36 -3.90
N SER A 200 -27.19 -3.29 -4.68
CA SER A 200 -26.43 -3.02 -5.91
C SER A 200 -25.02 -2.53 -5.58
N SER A 201 -24.07 -2.84 -6.46
CA SER A 201 -22.68 -2.34 -6.35
C SER A 201 -22.53 -0.86 -6.77
N ASN A 202 -23.62 -0.16 -7.06
CA ASN A 202 -23.58 1.22 -7.48
C ASN A 202 -23.69 2.16 -6.27
N ALA A 203 -22.54 2.67 -5.83
CA ALA A 203 -22.41 3.54 -4.67
C ALA A 203 -23.24 4.83 -4.75
N ASP A 204 -23.45 5.37 -5.96
CA ASP A 204 -24.18 6.62 -6.18
C ASP A 204 -25.70 6.45 -5.95
N SER A 205 -26.18 5.21 -5.95
CA SER A 205 -27.60 4.87 -5.71
C SER A 205 -27.87 4.28 -4.32
N GLY A 206 -26.99 4.52 -3.33
CA GLY A 206 -27.11 3.93 -2.00
C GLY A 206 -26.67 2.45 -1.95
N GLY A 207 -25.89 2.00 -2.93
CA GLY A 207 -25.34 0.65 -2.98
C GLY A 207 -24.11 0.44 -2.10
N THR A 208 -23.64 -0.81 -2.05
CA THR A 208 -22.45 -1.19 -1.27
C THR A 208 -21.17 -0.83 -1.99
N ARG A 209 -20.20 -0.29 -1.27
CA ARG A 209 -18.83 -0.03 -1.76
C ARG A 209 -17.91 -1.17 -1.35
N PRO A 210 -17.09 -1.72 -2.26
CA PRO A 210 -16.09 -2.70 -1.88
C PRO A 210 -15.00 -2.05 -1.02
N VAL A 211 -14.57 -2.75 0.03
CA VAL A 211 -13.51 -2.31 0.94
C VAL A 211 -12.66 -3.52 1.34
N ASP A 212 -11.39 -3.30 1.66
CA ASP A 212 -10.53 -4.36 2.17
C ASP A 212 -10.82 -4.64 3.63
N TRP A 213 -10.73 -5.92 4.00
CA TRP A 213 -10.98 -6.35 5.38
C TRP A 213 -10.05 -5.65 6.37
N GLU A 214 -8.79 -5.45 6.02
CA GLU A 214 -7.77 -4.82 6.84
C GLU A 214 -8.17 -3.41 7.26
N VAL A 215 -8.79 -2.66 6.35
CA VAL A 215 -9.32 -1.32 6.63
C VAL A 215 -10.57 -1.42 7.51
N LEU A 216 -11.51 -2.32 7.15
CA LEU A 216 -12.76 -2.49 7.89
C LEU A 216 -12.53 -3.03 9.31
N ALA A 217 -11.55 -3.93 9.48
CA ALA A 217 -11.20 -4.53 10.76
C ALA A 217 -10.68 -3.52 11.79
N ALA A 218 -10.12 -2.41 11.33
CA ALA A 218 -9.66 -1.34 12.21
C ALA A 218 -10.82 -0.63 12.93
N LEU A 219 -12.05 -0.66 12.37
CA LEU A 219 -13.23 -0.07 13.00
C LEU A 219 -13.75 -0.92 14.17
N ARG A 220 -14.31 -0.27 15.17
CA ARG A 220 -15.01 -0.98 16.27
C ARG A 220 -16.13 -1.85 15.73
N GLY A 221 -16.19 -3.12 16.15
CA GLY A 221 -17.30 -4.02 15.86
C GLY A 221 -18.51 -3.72 16.74
N GLY A 222 -19.66 -3.54 16.10
CA GLY A 222 -20.95 -3.57 16.75
C GLY A 222 -21.61 -4.96 16.63
N PRO A 223 -22.78 -5.15 17.22
CA PRO A 223 -23.55 -6.38 17.07
C PRO A 223 -23.97 -6.59 15.61
N GLU A 224 -24.24 -7.85 15.24
CA GLU A 224 -24.80 -8.16 13.94
C GLU A 224 -26.20 -7.54 13.78
N LEU A 225 -26.44 -6.91 12.64
CA LEU A 225 -27.75 -6.38 12.27
C LEU A 225 -28.57 -7.46 11.59
N SER A 226 -29.62 -7.94 12.27
CA SER A 226 -30.58 -8.87 11.75
C SER A 226 -31.96 -8.55 12.29
N LYS A 227 -33.01 -8.97 11.58
CA LYS A 227 -34.40 -8.85 12.06
C LYS A 227 -34.58 -9.53 13.39
N GLN A 228 -33.95 -10.67 13.59
CA GLN A 228 -34.03 -11.44 14.83
C GLN A 228 -33.34 -10.71 15.98
N ALA A 229 -32.16 -10.13 15.77
CA ALA A 229 -31.47 -9.34 16.77
C ALA A 229 -32.28 -8.09 17.17
N ALA A 230 -32.94 -7.45 16.20
CA ALA A 230 -33.79 -6.28 16.45
C ALA A 230 -35.06 -6.59 17.25
N LEU A 231 -35.56 -7.81 17.20
CA LEU A 231 -36.71 -8.28 17.96
C LEU A 231 -36.35 -8.89 19.33
N GLY A 232 -35.06 -9.13 19.55
CA GLY A 232 -34.55 -9.67 20.78
C GLY A 232 -34.59 -8.60 21.92
N PRO A 233 -34.58 -9.02 23.18
CA PRO A 233 -34.46 -8.09 24.27
C PRO A 233 -33.15 -7.33 24.15
N LEU A 234 -33.16 -6.01 24.26
CA LEU A 234 -31.97 -5.17 24.36
C LEU A 234 -31.16 -5.67 25.56
N SER A 235 -30.25 -6.59 25.34
CA SER A 235 -29.32 -7.08 26.37
C SER A 235 -28.47 -5.91 26.79
N GLY A 236 -28.81 -5.36 27.96
CA GLY A 236 -28.41 -4.09 28.49
C GLY A 236 -26.97 -3.66 28.18
N ALA A 237 -26.84 -2.42 27.85
CA ALA A 237 -25.70 -1.65 28.23
C ALA A 237 -25.48 -1.89 29.75
N ARG A 238 -24.57 -2.81 30.12
CA ARG A 238 -24.09 -2.87 31.49
C ARG A 238 -23.29 -1.58 31.68
N GLU A 239 -23.93 -0.62 32.34
CA GLU A 239 -23.25 0.37 33.13
C GLU A 239 -22.23 -0.39 33.99
N GLN A 240 -20.96 -0.19 33.75
CA GLN A 240 -19.95 -0.56 34.73
C GLN A 240 -20.09 0.42 35.89
N PRO A 241 -20.42 -0.06 37.10
CA PRO A 241 -20.38 0.80 38.27
C PRO A 241 -18.92 1.22 38.48
N GLY A 242 -18.72 2.54 38.52
CA GLY A 242 -17.44 3.12 38.89
C GLY A 242 -17.02 2.68 40.30
N THR A 243 -15.77 2.28 40.40
CA THR A 243 -14.96 2.34 41.64
C THR A 243 -13.62 2.94 41.28
#